data_d36a08349234d41e1ca46b7e69e98350
#
_entry.id   d36a08349234d41e1ca46b7e69e98350
#
_cell.length_a   1.000
_cell.length_b   1.000
_cell.length_c   1.000
_cell.angle_alpha   90.00
_cell.angle_beta   90.00
_cell.angle_gamma   90.00
#
_symmetry.space_group_name_H-M   'P 1'
#
loop_
_entity.id
_entity.type
_entity.pdbx_description
1 polymer ?
#
loop_
_entity_poly.entity_id
_entity_poly.type
_entity_poly.pdbx_seq_one_letter_code
_entity_poly.pdbx_strand_id
1 'polypeptide(L)'
;VDVQPARLALALELGATAVVDARTEDPVTAIAALTGGRGADRTLEASGNVRALRQAVDALAVGGICGVAGAPAAGSEVTLDVPALLGRAPRIVGVNQGAAVPARYLPSLVRLYRAGRLSVDRLVRTFPFAEVERAAAAARSGEGIKPVLLMP
;
A
#
# COMPACT_ATOMS: atom_id res chain seq x y z
N VAL A 1 2.30 6.95 1.54
CA VAL A 1 3.70 6.98 1.09
C VAL A 1 3.79 6.34 -0.28
N ASP A 2 4.38 6.99 -1.26
CA ASP A 2 4.63 6.43 -2.60
C ASP A 2 5.80 7.19 -3.24
N VAL A 3 6.30 6.69 -4.37
CA VAL A 3 7.30 7.34 -5.22
C VAL A 3 6.69 7.95 -6.48
N GLN A 4 5.41 7.79 -6.72
CA GLN A 4 4.69 8.27 -7.89
C GLN A 4 3.80 9.47 -7.54
N PRO A 5 4.11 10.69 -8.03
CA PRO A 5 3.33 11.89 -7.68
C PRO A 5 1.83 11.79 -8.00
N ALA A 6 1.51 11.17 -9.14
CA ALA A 6 0.12 10.99 -9.54
C ALA A 6 -0.68 10.11 -8.56
N ARG A 7 -0.03 9.08 -7.97
CA ARG A 7 -0.64 8.22 -6.95
C ARG A 7 -0.82 8.96 -5.62
N LEU A 8 0.15 9.80 -5.26
CA LEU A 8 0.04 10.66 -4.07
C LEU A 8 -1.11 11.65 -4.21
N ALA A 9 -1.23 12.32 -5.36
CA ALA A 9 -2.34 13.22 -5.64
C ALA A 9 -3.70 12.50 -5.55
N LEU A 10 -3.83 11.34 -6.20
CA LEU A 10 -5.04 10.53 -6.13
C LEU A 10 -5.36 10.06 -4.71
N ALA A 11 -4.34 9.72 -3.91
CA ALA A 11 -4.56 9.33 -2.51
C ALA A 11 -5.21 10.47 -1.70
N LEU A 12 -4.79 11.72 -1.89
CA LEU A 12 -5.43 12.89 -1.26
C LEU A 12 -6.88 13.05 -1.72
N GLU A 13 -7.14 12.94 -3.03
CA GLU A 13 -8.51 13.00 -3.59
C GLU A 13 -9.42 11.89 -3.02
N LEU A 14 -8.85 10.71 -2.73
CA LEU A 14 -9.57 9.58 -2.15
C LEU A 14 -9.67 9.61 -0.62
N GLY A 15 -9.20 10.69 0.02
CA GLY A 15 -9.40 10.93 1.44
C GLY A 15 -8.19 10.64 2.34
N ALA A 16 -6.99 10.50 1.80
CA ALA A 16 -5.80 10.45 2.63
C ALA A 16 -5.59 11.81 3.33
N THR A 17 -5.31 11.79 4.62
CA THR A 17 -5.05 12.99 5.43
C THR A 17 -3.75 13.69 5.05
N ALA A 18 -2.73 12.91 4.70
CA ALA A 18 -1.42 13.38 4.26
C ALA A 18 -0.79 12.37 3.32
N VAL A 19 0.19 12.84 2.55
CA VAL A 19 1.01 11.99 1.68
C VAL A 19 2.48 12.29 1.91
N VAL A 20 3.33 11.30 1.62
CA VAL A 20 4.79 11.40 1.74
C VAL A 20 5.41 10.91 0.42
N ASP A 21 6.20 11.77 -0.22
CA ASP A 21 6.98 11.41 -1.42
C ASP A 21 8.34 10.85 -0.98
N ALA A 22 8.47 9.53 -0.99
CA ALA A 22 9.68 8.84 -0.55
C ALA A 22 10.94 9.10 -1.43
N ARG A 23 10.81 9.89 -2.51
CA ARG A 23 11.96 10.35 -3.32
C ARG A 23 12.60 11.61 -2.73
N THR A 24 11.83 12.42 -2.02
CA THR A 24 12.24 13.75 -1.55
C THR A 24 12.38 13.83 -0.03
N GLU A 25 11.73 12.94 0.71
CA GLU A 25 11.78 12.94 2.17
C GLU A 25 11.85 11.51 2.73
N ASP A 26 12.37 11.38 3.94
CA ASP A 26 12.39 10.09 4.64
C ASP A 26 11.01 9.77 5.24
N PRO A 27 10.37 8.65 4.83
CA PRO A 27 9.05 8.30 5.31
C PRO A 27 8.93 8.13 6.82
N VAL A 28 9.97 7.62 7.48
CA VAL A 28 9.94 7.40 8.94
C VAL A 28 9.89 8.75 9.67
N THR A 29 10.75 9.68 9.26
CA THR A 29 10.79 11.04 9.81
C THR A 29 9.48 11.79 9.55
N ALA A 30 8.96 11.71 8.32
CA ALA A 30 7.71 12.36 7.95
C ALA A 30 6.51 11.82 8.76
N ILE A 31 6.40 10.50 8.93
CA ILE A 31 5.34 9.88 9.73
C ILE A 31 5.49 10.27 11.20
N ALA A 32 6.70 10.30 11.74
CA ALA A 32 6.94 10.78 13.11
C ALA A 32 6.45 12.22 13.28
N ALA A 33 6.77 13.12 12.35
CA ALA A 33 6.30 14.52 12.40
C ALA A 33 4.76 14.61 12.34
N LEU A 34 4.10 13.86 11.43
CA LEU A 34 2.65 13.82 11.30
C LEU A 34 1.92 13.25 12.53
N THR A 35 2.62 12.48 13.35
CA THR A 35 2.05 11.79 14.52
C THR A 35 2.55 12.37 15.86
N GLY A 36 3.18 13.54 15.85
CA GLY A 36 3.73 14.16 17.05
C GLY A 36 4.84 13.32 17.72
N GLY A 37 5.66 12.62 16.95
CA GLY A 37 6.74 11.75 17.40
C GLY A 37 6.31 10.34 17.81
N ARG A 38 5.01 10.05 17.87
CA ARG A 38 4.48 8.76 18.35
C ARG A 38 4.69 7.61 17.37
N GLY A 39 4.68 7.87 16.07
CA GLY A 39 4.63 6.87 15.01
C GLY A 39 3.22 6.40 14.69
N ALA A 40 3.10 5.51 13.72
CA ALA A 40 1.83 4.96 13.24
C ALA A 40 1.38 3.75 14.07
N ASP A 41 0.10 3.68 14.44
CA ASP A 41 -0.45 2.50 15.13
C ASP A 41 -0.46 1.27 14.22
N ARG A 42 -0.62 1.50 12.91
CA ARG A 42 -0.66 0.45 11.88
C ARG A 42 0.00 0.92 10.61
N THR A 43 0.79 0.04 10.01
CA THR A 43 1.35 0.22 8.67
C THR A 43 0.98 -0.96 7.79
N LEU A 44 0.90 -0.73 6.49
CA LEU A 44 0.71 -1.79 5.49
C LEU A 44 1.76 -1.63 4.40
N GLU A 45 2.63 -2.61 4.26
CA GLU A 45 3.53 -2.71 3.13
C GLU A 45 2.84 -3.49 2.00
N ALA A 46 2.66 -2.86 0.85
CA ALA A 46 1.96 -3.43 -0.30
C ALA A 46 2.75 -3.30 -1.62
N SER A 47 4.00 -2.83 -1.57
CA SER A 47 4.84 -2.66 -2.76
C SER A 47 5.73 -3.87 -3.05
N GLY A 48 6.00 -4.71 -2.05
CA GLY A 48 6.98 -5.79 -2.14
C GLY A 48 8.44 -5.30 -2.10
N ASN A 49 8.67 -4.05 -1.71
CA ASN A 49 10.01 -3.49 -1.58
C ASN A 49 10.52 -3.68 -0.15
N VAL A 50 11.64 -4.39 0.02
CA VAL A 50 12.22 -4.67 1.34
C VAL A 50 12.63 -3.42 2.11
N ARG A 51 13.06 -2.35 1.41
CA ARG A 51 13.35 -1.06 2.05
C ARG A 51 12.07 -0.41 2.57
N ALA A 52 10.98 -0.45 1.80
CA ALA A 52 9.69 0.05 2.25
C ALA A 52 9.15 -0.76 3.43
N LEU A 53 9.34 -2.09 3.45
CA LEU A 53 9.01 -2.91 4.61
C LEU A 53 9.80 -2.48 5.85
N ARG A 54 11.10 -2.26 5.73
CA ARG A 54 11.92 -1.77 6.84
C ARG A 54 11.38 -0.43 7.36
N GLN A 55 11.13 0.54 6.48
CA GLN A 55 10.57 1.83 6.82
C GLN A 55 9.17 1.73 7.47
N ALA A 56 8.32 0.80 6.98
CA ALA A 56 7.00 0.55 7.54
C ALA A 56 7.08 0.03 9.00
N VAL A 57 8.08 -0.79 9.32
CA VAL A 57 8.34 -1.27 10.70
C VAL A 57 8.93 -0.15 11.56
N ASP A 58 9.90 0.61 11.03
CA ASP A 58 10.56 1.69 11.78
C ASP A 58 9.63 2.87 12.09
N ALA A 59 8.61 3.09 11.26
CA ALA A 59 7.60 4.14 11.47
C ALA A 59 6.51 3.77 12.48
N LEU A 60 6.50 2.55 13.04
CA LEU A 60 5.48 2.12 14.00
C LEU A 60 5.61 2.82 15.35
N ALA A 61 4.48 3.09 15.95
CA ALA A 61 4.35 3.40 17.38
C ALA A 61 4.67 2.17 18.23
N VAL A 62 4.85 2.37 19.55
CA VAL A 62 4.99 1.28 20.53
C VAL A 62 3.75 0.37 20.47
N GLY A 63 3.96 -0.93 20.34
CA GLY A 63 2.91 -1.93 20.19
C GLY A 63 2.19 -1.92 18.82
N GLY A 64 2.70 -1.15 17.85
CA GLY A 64 2.11 -1.03 16.51
C GLY A 64 2.17 -2.33 15.70
N ILE A 65 1.40 -2.38 14.61
CA ILE A 65 1.29 -3.55 13.76
C ILE A 65 1.64 -3.19 12.31
N CYS A 66 2.60 -3.91 11.73
CA CYS A 66 2.90 -3.86 10.29
C CYS A 66 2.28 -5.08 9.59
N GLY A 67 1.35 -4.84 8.67
CA GLY A 67 0.88 -5.83 7.72
C GLY A 67 1.81 -5.90 6.50
N VAL A 68 2.19 -7.11 6.09
CA VAL A 68 3.02 -7.34 4.90
C VAL A 68 2.16 -8.01 3.84
N ALA A 69 1.73 -7.24 2.84
CA ALA A 69 0.89 -7.68 1.73
C ALA A 69 1.63 -7.68 0.38
N GLY A 70 2.70 -6.91 0.26
CA GLY A 70 3.56 -6.89 -0.92
C GLY A 70 4.30 -8.21 -1.09
N ALA A 71 4.49 -8.63 -2.33
CA ALA A 71 5.20 -9.87 -2.68
C ALA A 71 6.59 -9.53 -3.25
N PRO A 72 7.64 -9.54 -2.45
CA PRO A 72 9.00 -9.38 -2.92
C PRO A 72 9.48 -10.63 -3.68
N ALA A 73 10.62 -10.54 -4.36
CA ALA A 73 11.24 -11.70 -4.99
C ALA A 73 11.59 -12.79 -3.96
N ALA A 74 11.58 -14.04 -4.39
CA ALA A 74 12.01 -15.16 -3.52
C ALA A 74 13.43 -14.94 -3.00
N GLY A 75 13.66 -15.23 -1.73
CA GLY A 75 14.95 -15.02 -1.07
C GLY A 75 15.20 -13.59 -0.59
N SER A 76 14.23 -12.68 -0.76
CA SER A 76 14.36 -11.33 -0.21
C SER A 76 14.38 -11.33 1.31
N GLU A 77 15.28 -10.57 1.89
CA GLU A 77 15.46 -10.46 3.35
C GLU A 77 15.37 -8.99 3.79
N VAL A 78 14.96 -8.77 5.03
CA VAL A 78 14.97 -7.46 5.69
C VAL A 78 15.72 -7.55 7.01
N THR A 79 16.64 -6.62 7.25
CA THR A 79 17.34 -6.49 8.52
C THR A 79 16.57 -5.57 9.45
N LEU A 80 16.31 -6.00 10.67
CA LEU A 80 15.64 -5.22 11.71
C LEU A 80 16.59 -4.92 12.87
N ASP A 81 16.41 -3.76 13.49
CA ASP A 81 17.14 -3.35 14.68
C ASP A 81 16.55 -4.06 15.91
N VAL A 82 17.32 -4.95 16.52
CA VAL A 82 16.85 -5.75 17.67
C VAL A 82 16.55 -4.90 18.91
N PRO A 83 17.37 -3.91 19.31
CA PRO A 83 17.02 -2.96 20.36
C PRO A 83 15.71 -2.23 20.10
N ALA A 84 15.45 -1.78 18.86
CA ALA A 84 14.20 -1.14 18.49
C ALA A 84 13.01 -2.10 18.58
N LEU A 85 13.17 -3.37 18.21
CA LEU A 85 12.15 -4.41 18.40
C LEU A 85 11.79 -4.60 19.87
N LEU A 86 12.79 -4.64 20.76
CA LEU A 86 12.56 -4.77 22.19
C LEU A 86 11.85 -3.51 22.76
N GLY A 87 12.31 -2.32 22.40
CA GLY A 87 11.79 -1.07 22.94
C GLY A 87 10.39 -0.71 22.44
N ARG A 88 10.04 -1.09 21.21
CA ARG A 88 8.74 -0.77 20.60
C ARG A 88 7.75 -1.93 20.60
N ALA A 89 8.20 -3.16 20.78
CA ALA A 89 7.38 -4.38 20.75
C ALA A 89 6.40 -4.42 19.55
N PRO A 90 6.85 -4.19 18.29
CA PRO A 90 5.98 -4.18 17.13
C PRO A 90 5.52 -5.59 16.80
N ARG A 91 4.40 -5.70 16.09
CA ARG A 91 3.94 -6.95 15.49
C ARG A 91 4.09 -6.86 13.97
N ILE A 92 4.68 -7.88 13.36
CA ILE A 92 4.79 -8.00 11.90
C ILE A 92 3.94 -9.20 11.48
N VAL A 93 2.99 -8.99 10.57
CA VAL A 93 1.99 -9.99 10.20
C VAL A 93 1.91 -10.11 8.69
N GLY A 94 2.10 -11.30 8.16
CA GLY A 94 1.82 -11.59 6.75
C GLY A 94 0.33 -11.46 6.44
N VAL A 95 0.01 -10.77 5.35
CA VAL A 95 -1.37 -10.55 4.89
C VAL A 95 -1.57 -11.23 3.54
N ASN A 96 -2.11 -12.44 3.57
CA ASN A 96 -2.51 -13.14 2.34
C ASN A 96 -4.01 -12.93 2.12
N GLN A 97 -4.36 -12.00 1.20
CA GLN A 97 -5.76 -11.64 0.88
C GLN A 97 -6.62 -11.29 2.12
N GLY A 98 -5.99 -10.85 3.21
CA GLY A 98 -6.66 -10.50 4.46
C GLY A 98 -7.35 -11.69 5.16
N ALA A 99 -7.02 -12.94 4.82
CA ALA A 99 -7.75 -14.14 5.24
C ALA A 99 -9.26 -14.05 4.95
N ALA A 100 -9.65 -13.28 3.92
CA ALA A 100 -11.04 -13.02 3.57
C ALA A 100 -11.70 -14.27 2.99
N VAL A 101 -12.94 -14.52 3.40
CA VAL A 101 -13.82 -15.49 2.75
C VAL A 101 -14.57 -14.78 1.62
N PRO A 102 -14.24 -15.04 0.31
CA PRO A 102 -14.76 -14.24 -0.81
C PRO A 102 -16.29 -14.14 -0.83
N ALA A 103 -17.00 -15.23 -0.57
CA ALA A 103 -18.46 -15.27 -0.56
C ALA A 103 -19.10 -14.29 0.45
N ARG A 104 -18.40 -13.97 1.54
CA ARG A 104 -18.86 -13.00 2.55
C ARG A 104 -18.33 -11.60 2.30
N TYR A 105 -17.09 -11.50 1.82
CA TYR A 105 -16.38 -10.23 1.72
C TYR A 105 -16.76 -9.45 0.46
N LEU A 106 -16.85 -10.12 -0.71
CA LEU A 106 -17.19 -9.45 -1.97
C LEU A 106 -18.54 -8.71 -1.94
N PRO A 107 -19.64 -9.28 -1.39
CA PRO A 107 -20.89 -8.54 -1.26
C PRO A 107 -20.76 -7.25 -0.42
N SER A 108 -19.86 -7.26 0.57
CA SER A 108 -19.61 -6.08 1.40
C SER A 108 -18.87 -4.99 0.62
N LEU A 109 -17.87 -5.34 -0.20
CA LEU A 109 -17.20 -4.41 -1.09
C LEU A 109 -18.16 -3.81 -2.12
N VAL A 110 -19.04 -4.62 -2.71
CA VAL A 110 -20.07 -4.16 -3.66
C VAL A 110 -21.02 -3.16 -2.99
N ARG A 111 -21.45 -3.41 -1.75
CA ARG A 111 -22.27 -2.44 -1.00
C ARG A 111 -21.54 -1.12 -0.77
N LEU A 112 -20.27 -1.16 -0.39
CA LEU A 112 -19.46 0.05 -0.19
C LEU A 112 -19.28 0.84 -1.50
N TYR A 113 -19.03 0.14 -2.60
CA TYR A 113 -18.93 0.74 -3.92
C TYR A 113 -20.23 1.44 -4.32
N ARG A 114 -21.36 0.74 -4.22
CA ARG A 114 -22.70 1.30 -4.53
C ARG A 114 -23.09 2.48 -3.64
N ALA A 115 -22.59 2.51 -2.42
CA ALA A 115 -22.78 3.61 -1.48
C ALA A 115 -21.79 4.79 -1.71
N GLY A 116 -20.96 4.75 -2.77
CA GLY A 116 -19.95 5.77 -3.05
C GLY A 116 -18.80 5.84 -2.04
N ARG A 117 -18.63 4.81 -1.20
CA ARG A 117 -17.62 4.74 -0.13
C ARG A 117 -16.36 3.95 -0.53
N LEU A 118 -16.34 3.39 -1.73
CA LEU A 118 -15.21 2.63 -2.29
C LEU A 118 -15.09 2.95 -3.78
N SER A 119 -14.21 3.87 -4.12
CA SER A 119 -14.05 4.41 -5.48
C SER A 119 -13.05 3.57 -6.30
N VAL A 120 -13.33 2.28 -6.49
CA VAL A 120 -12.45 1.37 -7.26
C VAL A 120 -12.35 1.75 -8.73
N ASP A 121 -13.39 2.36 -9.29
CA ASP A 121 -13.43 2.91 -10.64
C ASP A 121 -12.33 3.96 -10.89
N ARG A 122 -11.99 4.76 -9.88
CA ARG A 122 -10.90 5.73 -9.93
C ARG A 122 -9.51 5.09 -10.04
N LEU A 123 -9.39 3.82 -9.69
CA LEU A 123 -8.15 3.05 -9.74
C LEU A 123 -7.99 2.27 -11.05
N VAL A 124 -9.08 2.07 -11.80
CA VAL A 124 -9.12 1.24 -12.98
C VAL A 124 -8.90 2.07 -14.25
N ARG A 125 -8.03 1.57 -15.13
CA ARG A 125 -7.90 2.04 -16.51
C ARG A 125 -8.18 0.88 -17.46
N THR A 126 -9.20 1.00 -18.29
CA THR A 126 -9.60 -0.05 -19.22
C THR A 126 -8.86 0.04 -20.54
N PHE A 127 -8.56 -1.12 -21.14
CA PHE A 127 -7.96 -1.28 -22.44
C PHE A 127 -8.74 -2.35 -23.23
N PRO A 128 -8.95 -2.20 -24.55
CA PRO A 128 -9.40 -3.30 -25.38
C PRO A 128 -8.45 -4.50 -25.29
N PHE A 129 -8.94 -5.72 -25.41
CA PHE A 129 -8.09 -6.93 -25.36
C PHE A 129 -6.95 -6.88 -26.39
N ALA A 130 -7.22 -6.36 -27.59
CA ALA A 130 -6.21 -6.19 -28.64
C ALA A 130 -5.03 -5.27 -28.22
N GLU A 131 -5.17 -4.48 -27.17
CA GLU A 131 -4.13 -3.58 -26.64
C GLU A 131 -3.42 -4.17 -25.42
N VAL A 132 -3.36 -5.48 -25.26
CA VAL A 132 -2.76 -6.16 -24.10
C VAL A 132 -1.32 -5.70 -23.81
N GLU A 133 -0.51 -5.51 -24.86
CA GLU A 133 0.88 -5.03 -24.71
C GLU A 133 0.94 -3.60 -24.14
N ARG A 134 0.03 -2.74 -24.58
CA ARG A 134 -0.10 -1.37 -24.05
C ARG A 134 -0.55 -1.37 -22.60
N ALA A 135 -1.50 -2.22 -22.24
CA ALA A 135 -1.93 -2.40 -20.87
C ALA A 135 -0.78 -2.90 -19.96
N ALA A 136 0.00 -3.87 -20.45
CA ALA A 136 1.18 -4.38 -19.76
C ALA A 136 2.27 -3.32 -19.60
N ALA A 137 2.51 -2.49 -20.61
CA ALA A 137 3.43 -1.36 -20.53
C ALA A 137 2.97 -0.33 -19.50
N ALA A 138 1.69 0.04 -19.47
CA ALA A 138 1.10 0.94 -18.48
C ALA A 138 1.22 0.40 -17.06
N ALA A 139 1.07 -0.91 -16.86
CA ALA A 139 1.29 -1.56 -15.57
C ALA A 139 2.75 -1.43 -15.09
N ARG A 140 3.72 -1.63 -16.00
CA ARG A 140 5.15 -1.53 -15.67
C ARG A 140 5.62 -0.10 -15.40
N SER A 141 5.12 0.87 -16.18
CA SER A 141 5.48 2.28 -16.01
C SER A 141 4.81 2.93 -14.80
N GLY A 142 3.76 2.30 -14.24
CA GLY A 142 2.96 2.89 -13.18
C GLY A 142 2.01 4.01 -13.66
N GLU A 143 1.83 4.16 -14.97
CA GLU A 143 0.90 5.14 -15.59
C GLU A 143 -0.57 4.88 -15.21
N GLY A 144 -0.91 3.64 -14.90
CA GLY A 144 -2.22 3.26 -14.39
C GLY A 144 -2.07 2.42 -13.12
N ILE A 145 -2.93 2.63 -12.13
CA ILE A 145 -2.88 1.84 -10.89
C ILE A 145 -3.32 0.41 -11.17
N LYS A 146 -4.43 0.24 -11.89
CA LYS A 146 -4.99 -1.08 -12.22
C LYS A 146 -5.44 -1.11 -13.70
N PRO A 147 -4.58 -1.51 -14.64
CA PRO A 147 -5.00 -1.76 -16.00
C PRO A 147 -5.91 -3.00 -16.05
N VAL A 148 -7.01 -2.89 -16.78
CA VAL A 148 -8.02 -3.94 -16.94
C VAL A 148 -8.31 -4.11 -18.43
N LEU A 149 -8.25 -5.35 -18.92
CA LEU A 149 -8.60 -5.68 -20.29
C LEU A 149 -10.10 -5.91 -20.42
N LEU A 150 -10.71 -5.27 -21.39
CA LEU A 150 -12.09 -5.57 -21.81
C LEU A 150 -12.06 -6.69 -22.84
N MET A 151 -12.70 -7.79 -22.48
CA MET A 151 -12.85 -8.93 -23.38
C MET A 151 -13.91 -8.61 -24.45
N PRO A 152 -13.78 -9.14 -25.68
CA PRO A 152 -14.77 -8.97 -26.73
C PRO A 152 -16.12 -9.62 -26.40
#